data_b94ed179c138a411e8e8d874d0a24a34
#
_entry.id   b94ed179c138a411e8e8d874d0a24a34
#
_cell.length_a   1.000
_cell.length_b   1.000
_cell.length_c   1.000
_cell.angle_alpha   90.00
_cell.angle_beta   90.00
_cell.angle_gamma   90.00
#
_symmetry.space_group_name_H-M   'P 1'
#
loop_
_entity.id
_entity.type
_entity.pdbx_description
1 polymer ?
#
loop_
_entity_poly.entity_id
_entity_poly.type
_entity_poly.pdbx_seq_one_letter_code
_entity_poly.pdbx_strand_id
1 'polypeptide(L)'
;MHIDIYHIFNFGFALVFTILGILMFVVHMPNDSEFKGYRKARLTLGLGFVIMSLYCIFRTLVKQEFHDFQTFWLLIGVSLLFSWLNYTAFLFLIRTSHKVRYHFVVDGIMPLVLILVGGVCGIVFPYTQKVISYLFGLIFLLKCAWMFYVCDKEWQKVAKDLENNYDNNPDIVWMRRLVWLTLILSIFTLISWYIPALHVIYAIIGPVTHTYMVLKMVNYMPRKICEMRNDKTYTESESIKIKTPVSKSIVAVLEPKIEQWIANKGFCKANLSIKDVALELGTNHNYLSKYLNNNLNVSFQVWLNTLRVVESKQILLSENISIEEVGIKVGIPQSYNFSRWFRIVTGETPFKYRQHLTSRVS
;
A
#
# COMPACT_ATOMS: atom_id res chain seq x y z
N MET A 1 -8.23 30.46 37.06
CA MET A 1 -8.72 29.38 36.21
C MET A 1 -7.50 28.72 35.58
N HIS A 2 -6.88 27.72 36.25
CA HIS A 2 -5.80 26.94 35.67
C HIS A 2 -6.44 26.01 34.59
N ILE A 3 -6.28 26.38 33.33
CA ILE A 3 -6.62 25.47 32.24
C ILE A 3 -5.51 24.39 32.25
N ASP A 4 -5.89 23.20 32.59
CA ASP A 4 -4.94 22.07 32.60
C ASP A 4 -4.39 21.90 31.17
N ILE A 5 -3.08 21.83 31.03
CA ILE A 5 -2.39 21.68 29.76
C ILE A 5 -2.90 20.45 28.97
N TYR A 6 -3.33 19.40 29.67
CA TYR A 6 -3.93 18.20 29.08
C TYR A 6 -5.27 18.47 28.38
N HIS A 7 -6.08 19.39 28.91
CA HIS A 7 -7.34 19.76 28.27
C HIS A 7 -7.11 20.53 26.96
N ILE A 8 -6.08 21.39 26.92
CA ILE A 8 -5.70 22.11 25.69
C ILE A 8 -5.28 21.12 24.62
N PHE A 9 -4.40 20.16 24.96
CA PHE A 9 -3.94 19.16 24.01
C PHE A 9 -5.07 18.22 23.55
N ASN A 10 -5.95 17.78 24.44
CA ASN A 10 -7.12 16.97 24.08
C ASN A 10 -8.07 17.72 23.14
N PHE A 11 -8.30 19.02 23.39
CA PHE A 11 -9.13 19.84 22.50
C PHE A 11 -8.49 20.02 21.12
N GLY A 12 -7.20 20.30 21.06
CA GLY A 12 -6.45 20.39 19.81
C GLY A 12 -6.48 19.06 19.03
N PHE A 13 -6.30 17.95 19.72
CA PHE A 13 -6.41 16.61 19.15
C PHE A 13 -7.82 16.35 18.58
N ALA A 14 -8.87 16.67 19.36
CA ALA A 14 -10.25 16.54 18.92
C ALA A 14 -10.54 17.36 17.66
N LEU A 15 -10.06 18.60 17.60
CA LEU A 15 -10.26 19.49 16.45
C LEU A 15 -9.63 18.91 15.19
N VAL A 16 -8.37 18.47 15.26
CA VAL A 16 -7.68 17.85 14.11
C VAL A 16 -8.41 16.59 13.64
N PHE A 17 -8.81 15.72 14.56
CA PHE A 17 -9.50 14.47 14.19
C PHE A 17 -10.92 14.72 13.63
N THR A 18 -11.61 15.77 14.10
CA THR A 18 -12.87 16.22 13.50
C THR A 18 -12.66 16.63 12.04
N ILE A 19 -11.66 17.48 11.79
CA ILE A 19 -11.34 17.95 10.43
C ILE A 19 -10.98 16.77 9.52
N LEU A 20 -10.13 15.84 9.99
CA LEU A 20 -9.75 14.66 9.22
C LEU A 20 -10.95 13.75 8.95
N GLY A 21 -11.84 13.58 9.93
CA GLY A 21 -13.09 12.84 9.77
C GLY A 21 -13.99 13.43 8.69
N ILE A 22 -14.28 14.74 8.79
CA ILE A 22 -15.07 15.46 7.79
C ILE A 22 -14.44 15.34 6.40
N LEU A 23 -13.13 15.56 6.29
CA LEU A 23 -12.40 15.44 5.03
C LEU A 23 -12.60 14.05 4.40
N MET A 24 -12.54 12.98 5.19
CA MET A 24 -12.75 11.61 4.69
C MET A 24 -14.19 11.39 4.20
N PHE A 25 -15.20 12.07 4.72
CA PHE A 25 -16.58 11.97 4.24
C PHE A 25 -16.85 12.85 3.01
N VAL A 26 -16.20 14.01 2.92
CA VAL A 26 -16.42 15.00 1.84
C VAL A 26 -15.66 14.67 0.56
N VAL A 27 -14.48 14.08 0.66
CA VAL A 27 -13.67 13.73 -0.53
C VAL A 27 -14.49 12.85 -1.48
N HIS A 28 -14.76 13.36 -2.68
CA HIS A 28 -15.53 12.64 -3.70
C HIS A 28 -14.72 11.49 -4.29
N MET A 29 -15.37 10.34 -4.48
CA MET A 29 -14.78 9.18 -5.13
C MET A 29 -15.69 8.62 -6.22
N PRO A 30 -15.13 8.19 -7.36
CA PRO A 30 -15.90 7.56 -8.42
C PRO A 30 -16.66 6.31 -7.95
N ASN A 31 -17.83 6.07 -8.55
CA ASN A 31 -18.68 4.92 -8.21
C ASN A 31 -18.25 3.60 -8.86
N ASP A 32 -17.21 3.63 -9.66
CA ASP A 32 -16.67 2.45 -10.34
C ASP A 32 -16.35 1.32 -9.36
N SER A 33 -16.52 0.06 -9.81
CA SER A 33 -16.28 -1.14 -8.99
C SER A 33 -14.83 -1.23 -8.48
N GLU A 34 -13.88 -0.73 -9.24
CA GLU A 34 -12.45 -0.72 -8.95
C GLU A 34 -12.11 0.11 -7.71
N PHE A 35 -12.87 1.21 -7.45
CA PHE A 35 -12.70 2.04 -6.24
C PHE A 35 -13.47 1.57 -5.01
N LYS A 36 -14.14 0.39 -5.08
CA LYS A 36 -14.93 -0.14 -3.95
C LYS A 36 -14.11 -0.30 -2.67
N GLY A 37 -12.86 -0.76 -2.77
CA GLY A 37 -11.95 -0.88 -1.64
C GLY A 37 -11.62 0.48 -1.02
N TYR A 38 -11.33 1.47 -1.87
CA TYR A 38 -11.06 2.84 -1.45
C TYR A 38 -12.24 3.51 -0.76
N ARG A 39 -13.44 3.38 -1.32
CA ARG A 39 -14.66 3.92 -0.69
C ARG A 39 -14.86 3.36 0.72
N LYS A 40 -14.67 2.04 0.88
CA LYS A 40 -14.76 1.40 2.21
C LYS A 40 -13.66 1.88 3.14
N ALA A 41 -12.41 1.92 2.70
CA ALA A 41 -11.29 2.40 3.49
C ALA A 41 -11.50 3.84 3.98
N ARG A 42 -11.94 4.72 3.10
CA ARG A 42 -12.25 6.11 3.40
C ARG A 42 -13.32 6.24 4.51
N LEU A 43 -14.45 5.54 4.33
CA LEU A 43 -15.54 5.56 5.30
C LEU A 43 -15.11 4.99 6.65
N THR A 44 -14.33 3.92 6.64
CA THR A 44 -13.81 3.28 7.86
C THR A 44 -12.86 4.20 8.61
N LEU A 45 -11.94 4.88 7.90
CA LEU A 45 -11.04 5.87 8.49
C LEU A 45 -11.81 7.08 9.02
N GLY A 46 -12.75 7.62 8.25
CA GLY A 46 -13.59 8.74 8.65
C GLY A 46 -14.35 8.43 9.93
N LEU A 47 -14.96 7.24 10.01
CA LEU A 47 -15.64 6.78 11.23
C LEU A 47 -14.68 6.71 12.43
N GLY A 48 -13.47 6.18 12.24
CA GLY A 48 -12.44 6.11 13.27
C GLY A 48 -12.08 7.52 13.81
N PHE A 49 -11.84 8.46 12.92
CA PHE A 49 -11.52 9.83 13.31
C PHE A 49 -12.66 10.50 14.07
N VAL A 50 -13.92 10.31 13.64
CA VAL A 50 -15.10 10.87 14.35
C VAL A 50 -15.22 10.25 15.75
N ILE A 51 -15.10 8.94 15.90
CA ILE A 51 -15.17 8.26 17.21
C ILE A 51 -14.07 8.79 18.14
N MET A 52 -12.83 8.90 17.65
CA MET A 52 -11.72 9.40 18.45
C MET A 52 -11.90 10.87 18.84
N SER A 53 -12.42 11.70 17.94
CA SER A 53 -12.74 13.09 18.22
C SER A 53 -13.82 13.22 19.31
N LEU A 54 -14.92 12.47 19.17
CA LEU A 54 -16.01 12.46 20.18
C LEU A 54 -15.51 12.02 21.55
N TYR A 55 -14.63 11.03 21.60
CA TYR A 55 -13.99 10.61 22.86
C TYR A 55 -13.17 11.74 23.49
N CYS A 56 -12.36 12.46 22.72
CA CYS A 56 -11.55 13.57 23.22
C CYS A 56 -12.43 14.75 23.68
N ILE A 57 -13.52 15.06 22.96
CA ILE A 57 -14.51 16.07 23.36
C ILE A 57 -15.17 15.66 24.69
N PHE A 58 -15.63 14.42 24.78
CA PHE A 58 -16.24 13.88 25.99
C PHE A 58 -15.31 14.04 27.20
N ARG A 59 -14.05 13.62 27.08
CA ARG A 59 -13.04 13.77 28.13
C ARG A 59 -12.85 15.24 28.57
N THR A 60 -12.85 16.16 27.62
CA THR A 60 -12.66 17.58 27.89
C THR A 60 -13.88 18.18 28.64
N LEU A 61 -15.09 17.74 28.28
CA LEU A 61 -16.33 18.24 28.92
C LEU A 61 -16.54 17.69 30.34
N VAL A 62 -16.23 16.41 30.55
CA VAL A 62 -16.46 15.75 31.86
C VAL A 62 -15.39 16.14 32.89
N LYS A 63 -14.31 16.81 32.48
CA LYS A 63 -13.16 17.17 33.33
C LYS A 63 -12.64 16.02 34.21
N GLN A 64 -12.68 14.80 33.65
CA GLN A 64 -12.35 13.57 34.33
C GLN A 64 -10.86 13.50 34.63
N GLU A 65 -10.49 13.07 35.84
CA GLU A 65 -9.10 12.94 36.23
C GLU A 65 -8.37 11.90 35.34
N PHE A 66 -7.09 12.16 35.08
CA PHE A 66 -6.31 11.37 34.11
C PHE A 66 -6.08 9.91 34.55
N HIS A 67 -6.10 9.64 35.87
CA HIS A 67 -5.75 8.33 36.43
C HIS A 67 -6.93 7.48 36.91
N ASP A 68 -8.17 7.91 36.65
CA ASP A 68 -9.34 7.14 37.01
C ASP A 68 -9.48 5.86 36.16
N PHE A 69 -9.91 4.76 36.79
CA PHE A 69 -10.19 3.51 36.11
C PHE A 69 -11.19 3.68 34.96
N GLN A 70 -12.22 4.49 35.14
CA GLN A 70 -13.22 4.77 34.11
C GLN A 70 -12.61 5.45 32.88
N THR A 71 -11.61 6.32 33.08
CA THR A 71 -10.85 6.94 32.00
C THR A 71 -9.95 5.93 31.30
N PHE A 72 -9.33 5.02 32.04
CA PHE A 72 -8.41 4.03 31.49
C PHE A 72 -9.10 3.02 30.57
N TRP A 73 -10.13 2.33 31.05
CA TRP A 73 -10.77 1.30 30.24
C TRP A 73 -11.45 1.90 28.98
N LEU A 74 -12.02 3.08 29.10
CA LEU A 74 -12.61 3.80 27.97
C LEU A 74 -11.53 4.20 26.95
N LEU A 75 -10.39 4.72 27.40
CA LEU A 75 -9.22 5.01 26.56
C LEU A 75 -8.76 3.76 25.80
N ILE A 76 -8.55 2.66 26.49
CA ILE A 76 -8.11 1.40 25.89
C ILE A 76 -9.12 0.89 24.87
N GLY A 77 -10.40 0.86 25.21
CA GLY A 77 -11.45 0.40 24.33
C GLY A 77 -11.58 1.25 23.06
N VAL A 78 -11.61 2.57 23.20
CA VAL A 78 -11.70 3.51 22.05
C VAL A 78 -10.42 3.48 21.21
N SER A 79 -9.24 3.40 21.84
CA SER A 79 -7.97 3.30 21.11
C SER A 79 -7.88 1.98 20.32
N LEU A 80 -8.38 0.88 20.88
CA LEU A 80 -8.43 -0.40 20.19
C LEU A 80 -9.44 -0.37 19.03
N LEU A 81 -10.59 0.25 19.23
CA LEU A 81 -11.60 0.46 18.19
C LEU A 81 -11.03 1.32 17.03
N PHE A 82 -10.34 2.39 17.37
CA PHE A 82 -9.68 3.26 16.41
C PHE A 82 -8.57 2.52 15.63
N SER A 83 -7.74 1.75 16.33
CA SER A 83 -6.68 0.93 15.71
C SER A 83 -7.26 -0.14 14.77
N TRP A 84 -8.36 -0.78 15.18
CA TRP A 84 -9.07 -1.74 14.35
C TRP A 84 -9.66 -1.10 13.08
N LEU A 85 -10.22 0.11 13.17
CA LEU A 85 -10.74 0.82 11.99
C LEU A 85 -9.61 1.21 11.03
N ASN A 86 -8.47 1.70 11.54
CA ASN A 86 -7.29 2.00 10.71
C ASN A 86 -6.73 0.73 10.02
N TYR A 87 -6.55 -0.34 10.78
CA TYR A 87 -6.13 -1.65 10.28
C TYR A 87 -7.07 -2.17 9.19
N THR A 88 -8.38 -2.09 9.40
CA THR A 88 -9.38 -2.56 8.45
C THR A 88 -9.41 -1.70 7.18
N ALA A 89 -9.26 -0.39 7.31
CA ALA A 89 -9.13 0.51 6.18
C ALA A 89 -7.95 0.13 5.29
N PHE A 90 -6.81 -0.21 5.89
CA PHE A 90 -5.65 -0.71 5.17
C PHE A 90 -5.95 -2.03 4.44
N LEU A 91 -6.62 -2.98 5.08
CA LEU A 91 -7.01 -4.24 4.43
C LEU A 91 -7.95 -4.02 3.24
N PHE A 92 -8.86 -3.03 3.32
CA PHE A 92 -9.70 -2.67 2.19
C PHE A 92 -8.94 -2.05 1.02
N LEU A 93 -7.83 -1.33 1.29
CA LEU A 93 -6.97 -0.78 0.25
C LEU A 93 -6.17 -1.87 -0.48
N ILE A 94 -5.73 -2.88 0.26
CA ILE A 94 -4.88 -3.95 -0.30
C ILE A 94 -5.73 -5.02 -0.99
N ARG A 95 -6.89 -5.37 -0.43
CA ARG A 95 -7.65 -6.54 -0.87
C ARG A 95 -9.17 -6.38 -0.70
N THR A 96 -9.92 -6.62 -1.77
CA THR A 96 -11.40 -6.59 -1.76
C THR A 96 -12.06 -7.95 -1.44
N SER A 97 -11.33 -8.94 -0.93
CA SER A 97 -11.77 -10.33 -0.80
C SER A 97 -12.72 -10.60 0.39
N HIS A 98 -13.47 -11.72 0.35
CA HIS A 98 -14.34 -12.19 1.43
C HIS A 98 -13.63 -12.36 2.79
N LYS A 99 -12.33 -12.66 2.79
CA LYS A 99 -11.51 -12.81 4.02
C LYS A 99 -11.36 -11.51 4.79
N VAL A 100 -11.31 -10.35 4.10
CA VAL A 100 -11.29 -9.03 4.76
C VAL A 100 -12.59 -8.79 5.53
N ARG A 101 -13.71 -9.24 5.00
CA ARG A 101 -15.01 -9.08 5.66
C ARG A 101 -15.10 -9.90 6.96
N TYR A 102 -14.55 -11.11 6.97
CA TYR A 102 -14.45 -11.94 8.18
C TYR A 102 -13.62 -11.24 9.27
N HIS A 103 -12.42 -10.79 8.93
CA HIS A 103 -11.57 -10.03 9.88
C HIS A 103 -12.23 -8.74 10.35
N PHE A 104 -12.96 -8.05 9.48
CA PHE A 104 -13.70 -6.84 9.86
C PHE A 104 -14.71 -7.14 10.98
N VAL A 105 -15.52 -8.17 10.85
CA VAL A 105 -16.55 -8.48 11.83
C VAL A 105 -15.94 -9.06 13.12
N VAL A 106 -15.11 -10.09 13.00
CA VAL A 106 -14.57 -10.83 14.17
C VAL A 106 -13.64 -9.95 15.00
N ASP A 107 -12.76 -9.20 14.35
CA ASP A 107 -11.83 -8.33 15.05
C ASP A 107 -12.48 -7.08 15.64
N GLY A 108 -13.62 -6.63 15.09
CA GLY A 108 -14.37 -5.47 15.57
C GLY A 108 -15.27 -5.74 16.77
N ILE A 109 -15.67 -6.99 17.01
CA ILE A 109 -16.46 -7.34 18.20
C ILE A 109 -15.67 -7.12 19.50
N MET A 110 -14.39 -7.45 19.49
CA MET A 110 -13.56 -7.41 20.69
C MET A 110 -13.42 -6.02 21.32
N PRO A 111 -13.15 -4.91 20.62
CA PRO A 111 -13.15 -3.57 21.21
C PRO A 111 -14.46 -3.20 21.87
N LEU A 112 -15.59 -3.55 21.23
CA LEU A 112 -16.92 -3.27 21.78
C LEU A 112 -17.19 -4.07 23.05
N VAL A 113 -16.82 -5.35 23.08
CA VAL A 113 -16.93 -6.19 24.27
C VAL A 113 -16.06 -5.64 25.41
N LEU A 114 -14.84 -5.20 25.14
CA LEU A 114 -13.97 -4.59 26.16
C LEU A 114 -14.56 -3.30 26.73
N ILE A 115 -15.19 -2.46 25.90
CA ILE A 115 -15.87 -1.25 26.38
C ILE A 115 -17.02 -1.63 27.32
N LEU A 116 -17.84 -2.59 26.97
CA LEU A 116 -18.99 -3.02 27.78
C LEU A 116 -18.52 -3.70 29.09
N VAL A 117 -17.60 -4.65 29.00
CA VAL A 117 -17.07 -5.39 30.15
C VAL A 117 -16.35 -4.44 31.11
N GLY A 118 -15.55 -3.49 30.60
CA GLY A 118 -14.87 -2.50 31.43
C GLY A 118 -15.85 -1.61 32.20
N GLY A 119 -16.94 -1.18 31.56
CA GLY A 119 -18.01 -0.43 32.21
C GLY A 119 -18.65 -1.21 33.38
N VAL A 120 -19.01 -2.47 33.12
CA VAL A 120 -19.58 -3.35 34.17
C VAL A 120 -18.56 -3.60 35.29
N CYS A 121 -17.33 -3.94 34.97
CA CYS A 121 -16.28 -4.19 35.97
C CYS A 121 -15.99 -2.95 36.85
N GLY A 122 -16.05 -1.74 36.27
CA GLY A 122 -15.86 -0.51 37.01
C GLY A 122 -16.94 -0.25 38.07
N ILE A 123 -18.17 -0.72 37.80
CA ILE A 123 -19.30 -0.60 38.75
C ILE A 123 -19.30 -1.72 39.80
N VAL A 124 -19.11 -2.96 39.34
CA VAL A 124 -19.29 -4.15 40.18
C VAL A 124 -18.07 -4.44 41.07
N PHE A 125 -16.84 -4.15 40.59
CA PHE A 125 -15.61 -4.52 41.26
C PHE A 125 -14.67 -3.35 41.57
N PRO A 126 -15.07 -2.37 42.40
CA PRO A 126 -14.27 -1.16 42.63
C PRO A 126 -12.90 -1.44 43.26
N TYR A 127 -12.78 -2.51 44.08
CA TYR A 127 -11.52 -2.86 44.78
C TYR A 127 -10.48 -3.55 43.90
N THR A 128 -10.87 -4.12 42.77
CA THR A 128 -9.97 -4.89 41.89
C THR A 128 -9.60 -4.14 40.63
N GLN A 129 -9.95 -2.88 40.52
CA GLN A 129 -9.77 -2.04 39.33
C GLN A 129 -8.32 -2.04 38.80
N LYS A 130 -7.31 -2.02 39.68
CA LYS A 130 -5.89 -2.07 39.28
C LYS A 130 -5.54 -3.37 38.56
N VAL A 131 -5.98 -4.52 39.06
CA VAL A 131 -5.73 -5.82 38.42
C VAL A 131 -6.44 -5.90 37.06
N ILE A 132 -7.68 -5.44 37.03
CA ILE A 132 -8.47 -5.41 35.79
C ILE A 132 -7.81 -4.50 34.74
N SER A 133 -7.22 -3.36 35.14
CA SER A 133 -6.47 -2.46 34.25
C SER A 133 -5.27 -3.16 33.59
N TYR A 134 -4.50 -3.93 34.37
CA TYR A 134 -3.37 -4.69 33.81
C TYR A 134 -3.84 -5.78 32.83
N LEU A 135 -4.95 -6.47 33.12
CA LEU A 135 -5.53 -7.46 32.22
C LEU A 135 -5.99 -6.82 30.90
N PHE A 136 -6.67 -5.66 30.97
CA PHE A 136 -7.06 -4.93 29.75
C PHE A 136 -5.86 -4.43 28.95
N GLY A 137 -4.82 -3.95 29.61
CA GLY A 137 -3.56 -3.57 28.97
C GLY A 137 -2.91 -4.75 28.25
N LEU A 138 -2.88 -5.93 28.89
CA LEU A 138 -2.35 -7.16 28.27
C LEU A 138 -3.19 -7.58 27.04
N ILE A 139 -4.52 -7.59 27.17
CA ILE A 139 -5.42 -7.92 26.06
C ILE A 139 -5.22 -6.93 24.90
N PHE A 140 -5.07 -5.64 25.20
CA PHE A 140 -4.78 -4.61 24.20
C PHE A 140 -3.48 -4.91 23.44
N LEU A 141 -2.39 -5.22 24.15
CA LEU A 141 -1.10 -5.54 23.55
C LEU A 141 -1.15 -6.79 22.66
N LEU A 142 -1.81 -7.85 23.14
CA LEU A 142 -2.00 -9.07 22.36
C LEU A 142 -2.80 -8.81 21.09
N LYS A 143 -3.81 -7.96 21.17
CA LYS A 143 -4.62 -7.59 19.99
C LYS A 143 -3.84 -6.73 19.00
N CYS A 144 -3.05 -5.77 19.47
CA CYS A 144 -2.15 -5.01 18.60
C CYS A 144 -1.14 -5.92 17.90
N ALA A 145 -0.54 -6.87 18.61
CA ALA A 145 0.38 -7.86 18.04
C ALA A 145 -0.32 -8.72 16.95
N TRP A 146 -1.56 -9.15 17.23
CA TRP A 146 -2.37 -9.87 16.24
C TRP A 146 -2.63 -9.04 14.98
N MET A 147 -3.05 -7.78 15.12
CA MET A 147 -3.28 -6.89 13.99
C MET A 147 -2.00 -6.67 13.18
N PHE A 148 -0.86 -6.55 13.86
CA PHE A 148 0.47 -6.47 13.23
C PHE A 148 0.76 -7.71 12.38
N TYR A 149 0.60 -8.89 12.95
CA TYR A 149 0.83 -10.17 12.27
C TYR A 149 -0.04 -10.32 11.03
N VAL A 150 -1.34 -10.00 11.14
CA VAL A 150 -2.27 -10.12 9.99
C VAL A 150 -1.93 -9.10 8.90
N CYS A 151 -1.61 -7.84 9.27
CA CYS A 151 -1.16 -6.82 8.31
C CYS A 151 0.09 -7.27 7.54
N ASP A 152 1.08 -7.77 8.24
CA ASP A 152 2.33 -8.20 7.60
C ASP A 152 2.12 -9.40 6.69
N LYS A 153 1.34 -10.39 7.15
CA LYS A 153 0.99 -11.56 6.35
C LYS A 153 0.22 -11.21 5.07
N GLU A 154 -0.77 -10.33 5.16
CA GLU A 154 -1.53 -9.89 3.97
C GLU A 154 -0.66 -9.02 3.05
N TRP A 155 0.23 -8.18 3.64
CA TRP A 155 1.20 -7.43 2.86
C TRP A 155 2.17 -8.34 2.09
N GLN A 156 2.72 -9.38 2.72
CA GLN A 156 3.62 -10.33 2.05
C GLN A 156 2.96 -10.99 0.83
N LYS A 157 1.66 -11.31 0.92
CA LYS A 157 0.91 -11.84 -0.22
C LYS A 157 0.81 -10.81 -1.35
N VAL A 158 0.46 -9.57 -1.03
CA VAL A 158 0.36 -8.49 -2.02
C VAL A 158 1.73 -8.19 -2.62
N ALA A 159 2.78 -8.13 -1.81
CA ALA A 159 4.14 -7.93 -2.31
C ALA A 159 4.56 -9.03 -3.29
N LYS A 160 4.22 -10.30 -2.98
CA LYS A 160 4.47 -11.43 -3.87
C LYS A 160 3.62 -11.37 -5.15
N ASP A 161 2.35 -10.95 -5.05
CA ASP A 161 1.47 -10.79 -6.20
C ASP A 161 1.94 -9.62 -7.10
N LEU A 162 2.37 -8.49 -6.52
CA LEU A 162 2.98 -7.38 -7.26
C LEU A 162 4.29 -7.80 -7.93
N GLU A 163 5.09 -8.58 -7.21
CA GLU A 163 6.31 -9.15 -7.73
C GLU A 163 6.04 -10.08 -8.92
N ASN A 164 5.00 -10.89 -8.88
CA ASN A 164 4.63 -11.81 -9.95
C ASN A 164 3.99 -11.08 -11.15
N ASN A 165 3.24 -10.01 -10.92
CA ASN A 165 2.51 -9.28 -11.95
C ASN A 165 3.27 -8.08 -12.54
N TYR A 166 4.56 -7.92 -12.19
CA TYR A 166 5.44 -6.86 -12.71
C TYR A 166 4.97 -5.42 -12.49
N ASP A 167 4.01 -5.22 -11.60
CA ASP A 167 3.56 -3.91 -11.20
C ASP A 167 4.49 -3.40 -10.09
N ASN A 168 5.65 -2.87 -10.47
CA ASN A 168 6.54 -2.14 -9.58
C ASN A 168 5.86 -0.82 -9.18
N ASN A 169 4.74 -0.91 -8.47
CA ASN A 169 4.09 0.27 -7.94
C ASN A 169 4.69 0.60 -6.57
N PRO A 170 5.76 1.42 -6.50
CA PRO A 170 6.38 1.84 -5.24
C PRO A 170 5.40 2.64 -4.38
N ASP A 171 4.28 3.07 -4.99
CA ASP A 171 3.27 3.88 -4.34
C ASP A 171 2.46 3.14 -3.26
N ILE A 172 2.59 1.81 -3.15
CA ILE A 172 1.87 1.05 -2.11
C ILE A 172 2.71 0.86 -0.83
N VAL A 173 4.03 0.96 -0.91
CA VAL A 173 4.95 0.74 0.23
C VAL A 173 4.67 1.72 1.39
N TRP A 174 4.23 2.95 1.09
CA TRP A 174 3.88 3.93 2.12
C TRP A 174 2.72 3.45 3.00
N MET A 175 1.77 2.69 2.47
CA MET A 175 0.62 2.17 3.23
C MET A 175 1.08 1.26 4.36
N ARG A 176 2.01 0.32 4.08
CA ARG A 176 2.59 -0.56 5.10
C ARG A 176 3.25 0.23 6.21
N ARG A 177 4.10 1.19 5.87
CA ARG A 177 4.82 2.02 6.85
C ARG A 177 3.85 2.78 7.76
N LEU A 178 2.77 3.33 7.19
CA LEU A 178 1.79 4.09 7.98
C LEU A 178 0.97 3.21 8.91
N VAL A 179 0.57 2.01 8.48
CA VAL A 179 -0.12 1.07 9.39
C VAL A 179 0.78 0.66 10.55
N TRP A 180 2.04 0.38 10.27
CA TRP A 180 3.00 0.08 11.33
C TRP A 180 3.14 1.24 12.31
N LEU A 181 3.23 2.44 11.79
CA LEU A 181 3.33 3.64 12.63
C LEU A 181 2.07 3.87 13.47
N THR A 182 0.87 3.66 12.92
CA THR A 182 -0.39 3.79 13.68
C THR A 182 -0.53 2.73 14.78
N LEU A 183 -0.08 1.49 14.53
CA LEU A 183 -0.06 0.44 15.55
C LEU A 183 0.96 0.73 16.65
N ILE A 184 2.15 1.23 16.32
CA ILE A 184 3.15 1.68 17.30
C ILE A 184 2.58 2.81 18.15
N LEU A 185 1.91 3.79 17.54
CA LEU A 185 1.25 4.88 18.26
C LEU A 185 0.15 4.37 19.20
N SER A 186 -0.55 3.30 18.82
CA SER A 186 -1.56 2.68 19.69
C SER A 186 -0.92 2.07 20.95
N ILE A 187 0.23 1.40 20.81
CA ILE A 187 0.99 0.89 21.97
C ILE A 187 1.52 2.05 22.81
N PHE A 188 1.98 3.13 22.15
CA PHE A 188 2.44 4.33 22.84
C PHE A 188 1.32 5.01 23.66
N THR A 189 0.06 4.92 23.23
CA THR A 189 -1.10 5.39 24.01
C THR A 189 -1.19 4.67 25.37
N LEU A 190 -0.95 3.36 25.40
CA LEU A 190 -0.93 2.59 26.65
C LEU A 190 0.20 3.03 27.59
N ILE A 191 1.40 3.25 27.04
CA ILE A 191 2.57 3.69 27.80
C ILE A 191 2.36 5.10 28.36
N SER A 192 1.77 5.99 27.56
CA SER A 192 1.49 7.36 27.97
C SER A 192 0.48 7.48 29.13
N TRP A 193 -0.34 6.45 29.34
CA TRP A 193 -1.20 6.36 30.53
C TRP A 193 -0.39 6.27 31.82
N TYR A 194 0.69 5.49 31.82
CA TYR A 194 1.52 5.31 33.02
C TYR A 194 2.55 6.44 33.20
N ILE A 195 2.91 7.14 32.13
CA ILE A 195 3.90 8.22 32.12
C ILE A 195 3.26 9.47 31.50
N PRO A 196 2.65 10.35 32.32
CA PRO A 196 1.89 11.51 31.80
C PRO A 196 2.66 12.43 30.86
N ALA A 197 3.98 12.62 31.08
CA ALA A 197 4.82 13.42 30.20
C ALA A 197 4.81 12.94 28.74
N LEU A 198 4.65 11.63 28.51
CA LEU A 198 4.55 11.04 27.17
C LEU A 198 3.22 11.32 26.50
N HIS A 199 2.17 11.65 27.27
CA HIS A 199 0.88 12.01 26.70
C HIS A 199 0.95 13.30 25.87
N VAL A 200 1.73 14.27 26.28
CA VAL A 200 1.95 15.52 25.52
C VAL A 200 2.63 15.21 24.19
N ILE A 201 3.63 14.34 24.22
CA ILE A 201 4.34 13.90 23.00
C ILE A 201 3.39 13.16 22.05
N TYR A 202 2.57 12.25 22.59
CA TYR A 202 1.55 11.56 21.81
C TYR A 202 0.52 12.51 21.19
N ALA A 203 0.08 13.53 21.94
CA ALA A 203 -0.89 14.51 21.50
C ALA A 203 -0.40 15.39 20.32
N ILE A 204 0.91 15.43 20.09
CA ILE A 204 1.52 16.11 18.93
C ILE A 204 1.76 15.12 17.80
N ILE A 205 2.42 14.00 18.09
CA ILE A 205 2.84 13.03 17.05
C ILE A 205 1.63 12.35 16.42
N GLY A 206 0.59 12.04 17.20
CA GLY A 206 -0.62 11.37 16.72
C GLY A 206 -1.33 12.15 15.61
N PRO A 207 -1.75 13.41 15.83
CA PRO A 207 -2.38 14.24 14.79
C PRO A 207 -1.50 14.41 13.54
N VAL A 208 -0.20 14.68 13.72
CA VAL A 208 0.75 14.83 12.60
C VAL A 208 0.81 13.58 11.74
N THR A 209 0.93 12.42 12.37
CA THR A 209 0.99 11.12 11.67
C THR A 209 -0.30 10.85 10.90
N HIS A 210 -1.46 11.04 11.52
CA HIS A 210 -2.74 10.78 10.87
C HIS A 210 -3.06 11.79 9.78
N THR A 211 -2.67 13.06 9.95
CA THR A 211 -2.76 14.08 8.89
C THR A 211 -1.91 13.67 7.69
N TYR A 212 -0.66 13.25 7.92
CA TYR A 212 0.21 12.75 6.85
C TYR A 212 -0.41 11.53 6.14
N MET A 213 -0.99 10.59 6.88
CA MET A 213 -1.69 9.43 6.33
C MET A 213 -2.84 9.84 5.42
N VAL A 214 -3.69 10.76 5.88
CA VAL A 214 -4.84 11.27 5.11
C VAL A 214 -4.38 11.99 3.84
N LEU A 215 -3.37 12.86 3.94
CA LEU A 215 -2.79 13.55 2.78
C LEU A 215 -2.22 12.56 1.75
N LYS A 216 -1.50 11.53 2.19
CA LYS A 216 -1.00 10.48 1.29
C LYS A 216 -2.15 9.73 0.61
N MET A 217 -3.19 9.38 1.36
CA MET A 217 -4.36 8.69 0.81
C MET A 217 -5.10 9.57 -0.21
N VAL A 218 -5.35 10.84 0.11
CA VAL A 218 -6.03 11.78 -0.79
C VAL A 218 -5.20 12.03 -2.05
N ASN A 219 -3.89 12.19 -1.96
CA ASN A 219 -3.01 12.43 -3.11
C ASN A 219 -2.79 11.17 -3.98
N TYR A 220 -2.90 9.98 -3.42
CA TYR A 220 -2.80 8.73 -4.17
C TYR A 220 -3.98 8.54 -5.13
N MET A 221 -5.16 8.98 -4.74
CA MET A 221 -6.39 8.81 -5.52
C MET A 221 -6.38 9.44 -6.91
N PRO A 222 -6.02 10.74 -7.08
CA PRO A 222 -6.00 11.36 -8.40
C PRO A 222 -5.06 10.66 -9.37
N ARG A 223 -3.90 10.18 -8.88
CA ARG A 223 -2.95 9.40 -9.70
C ARG A 223 -3.58 8.11 -10.20
N LYS A 224 -4.20 7.35 -9.32
CA LYS A 224 -4.86 6.08 -9.67
C LYS A 224 -6.05 6.31 -10.62
N ILE A 225 -6.82 7.38 -10.42
CA ILE A 225 -7.90 7.77 -11.34
C ILE A 225 -7.34 8.13 -12.71
N CYS A 226 -6.24 8.89 -12.78
CA CYS A 226 -5.60 9.24 -14.05
C CYS A 226 -5.05 8.01 -14.77
N GLU A 227 -4.38 7.09 -14.05
CA GLU A 227 -3.90 5.83 -14.61
C GLU A 227 -5.06 5.01 -15.19
N MET A 228 -6.11 4.77 -14.41
CA MET A 228 -7.28 4.00 -14.84
C MET A 228 -8.09 4.69 -15.94
N ARG A 229 -8.19 6.02 -15.93
CA ARG A 229 -8.86 6.77 -17.02
C ARG A 229 -8.06 6.67 -18.31
N ASN A 230 -6.75 6.75 -18.21
CA ASN A 230 -5.88 6.52 -19.35
C ASN A 230 -6.08 5.09 -19.88
N ASP A 231 -6.06 4.07 -19.03
CA ASP A 231 -6.29 2.68 -19.41
C ASP A 231 -7.70 2.49 -20.00
N LYS A 232 -8.75 3.09 -19.42
CA LYS A 232 -10.12 3.02 -19.96
C LYS A 232 -10.26 3.78 -21.28
N THR A 233 -9.68 4.96 -21.41
CA THR A 233 -9.67 5.71 -22.68
C THR A 233 -8.95 4.93 -23.76
N TYR A 234 -7.91 4.18 -23.40
CA TYR A 234 -7.24 3.24 -24.30
C TYR A 234 -8.15 2.04 -24.63
N THR A 235 -8.82 1.44 -23.63
CA THR A 235 -9.70 0.29 -23.82
C THR A 235 -10.99 0.66 -24.54
N GLU A 236 -11.61 1.82 -24.25
CA GLU A 236 -12.81 2.30 -24.97
C GLU A 236 -12.51 2.76 -26.38
N SER A 237 -11.39 3.45 -26.61
CA SER A 237 -10.93 3.74 -27.98
C SER A 237 -10.53 2.45 -28.72
N GLU A 238 -10.09 1.42 -27.99
CA GLU A 238 -9.91 0.07 -28.50
C GLU A 238 -11.24 -0.64 -28.77
N SER A 239 -12.22 -0.61 -27.85
CA SER A 239 -13.50 -1.30 -28.04
C SER A 239 -14.32 -0.73 -29.19
N ILE A 240 -14.19 0.57 -29.47
CA ILE A 240 -14.80 1.19 -30.69
C ILE A 240 -14.00 0.85 -31.94
N LYS A 241 -12.69 0.55 -31.84
CA LYS A 241 -11.80 0.17 -32.95
C LYS A 241 -11.54 -1.34 -33.09
N ILE A 242 -11.88 -2.16 -32.06
CA ILE A 242 -11.63 -3.62 -32.00
C ILE A 242 -12.46 -4.41 -33.05
N LYS A 243 -13.38 -3.77 -33.79
CA LYS A 243 -14.07 -4.45 -34.90
C LYS A 243 -13.29 -4.44 -36.23
N THR A 244 -12.12 -3.82 -36.28
CA THR A 244 -11.23 -3.97 -37.43
C THR A 244 -9.95 -4.69 -37.02
N PRO A 245 -9.62 -5.85 -37.62
CA PRO A 245 -8.30 -6.44 -37.49
C PRO A 245 -7.25 -5.38 -37.87
N VAL A 246 -6.09 -5.40 -37.16
CA VAL A 246 -4.96 -4.54 -37.60
C VAL A 246 -4.77 -4.81 -39.08
N SER A 247 -4.98 -3.80 -39.90
CA SER A 247 -4.90 -3.97 -41.36
C SER A 247 -3.55 -4.60 -41.67
N LYS A 248 -3.53 -5.64 -42.51
CA LYS A 248 -2.28 -6.28 -42.95
C LYS A 248 -1.26 -5.26 -43.41
N SER A 249 -1.72 -4.10 -43.89
CA SER A 249 -0.88 -2.98 -44.31
C SER A 249 -0.14 -2.30 -43.18
N ILE A 250 -0.72 -2.21 -41.96
CA ILE A 250 -0.05 -1.60 -40.77
C ILE A 250 1.00 -2.55 -40.20
N VAL A 251 0.72 -3.85 -40.15
CA VAL A 251 1.68 -4.88 -39.73
C VAL A 251 2.89 -4.87 -40.67
N ALA A 252 2.68 -4.85 -41.97
CA ALA A 252 3.75 -4.83 -42.95
C ALA A 252 4.64 -3.57 -42.90
N VAL A 253 4.12 -2.43 -42.40
CA VAL A 253 4.91 -1.22 -42.20
C VAL A 253 5.62 -1.18 -40.86
N LEU A 254 5.01 -1.78 -39.83
CA LEU A 254 5.54 -1.72 -38.47
C LEU A 254 6.66 -2.79 -38.22
N GLU A 255 6.51 -3.95 -38.80
CA GLU A 255 7.44 -5.09 -38.63
C GLU A 255 8.88 -4.74 -39.00
N PRO A 256 9.20 -4.20 -40.20
CA PRO A 256 10.57 -3.83 -40.54
C PRO A 256 11.14 -2.71 -39.66
N LYS A 257 10.30 -1.81 -39.15
CA LYS A 257 10.74 -0.77 -38.20
C LYS A 257 11.10 -1.35 -36.82
N ILE A 258 10.35 -2.31 -36.37
CA ILE A 258 10.65 -3.05 -35.13
C ILE A 258 11.96 -3.82 -35.30
N GLU A 259 12.15 -4.52 -36.40
CA GLU A 259 13.38 -5.26 -36.69
C GLU A 259 14.60 -4.34 -36.75
N GLN A 260 14.48 -3.20 -37.41
CA GLN A 260 15.56 -2.20 -37.44
C GLN A 260 15.86 -1.59 -36.07
N TRP A 261 14.82 -1.33 -35.26
CA TRP A 261 14.98 -0.83 -33.92
C TRP A 261 15.66 -1.85 -32.99
N ILE A 262 15.33 -3.14 -33.15
CA ILE A 262 16.00 -4.25 -32.46
C ILE A 262 17.45 -4.35 -32.90
N ALA A 263 17.72 -4.31 -34.20
CA ALA A 263 19.09 -4.37 -34.75
C ALA A 263 19.96 -3.23 -34.23
N ASN A 264 19.40 -2.05 -34.04
CA ASN A 264 20.07 -0.88 -33.46
C ASN A 264 20.17 -0.91 -31.92
N LYS A 265 19.76 -2.03 -31.26
CA LYS A 265 19.74 -2.19 -29.81
C LYS A 265 18.98 -1.10 -29.05
N GLY A 266 17.93 -0.57 -29.67
CA GLY A 266 17.09 0.48 -29.05
C GLY A 266 16.52 0.07 -27.70
N PHE A 267 16.34 -1.24 -27.48
CA PHE A 267 15.86 -1.81 -26.21
C PHE A 267 16.84 -1.70 -25.03
N CYS A 268 18.11 -1.39 -25.26
CA CYS A 268 19.10 -1.24 -24.18
C CYS A 268 18.99 0.06 -23.39
N LYS A 269 18.19 1.03 -23.85
CA LYS A 269 17.91 2.27 -23.10
C LYS A 269 17.14 1.92 -21.83
N ALA A 270 17.53 2.52 -20.69
CA ALA A 270 16.83 2.32 -19.42
C ALA A 270 15.46 3.02 -19.41
N ASN A 271 14.53 2.53 -18.58
CA ASN A 271 13.22 3.15 -18.31
C ASN A 271 12.31 3.38 -19.54
N LEU A 272 12.45 2.58 -20.60
CA LEU A 272 11.60 2.68 -21.78
C LEU A 272 10.14 2.31 -21.46
N SER A 273 9.23 3.19 -21.81
CA SER A 273 7.78 2.92 -21.87
C SER A 273 7.35 2.52 -23.28
N ILE A 274 6.18 1.89 -23.40
CA ILE A 274 5.61 1.57 -24.71
C ILE A 274 5.38 2.83 -25.59
N LYS A 275 5.15 3.99 -24.95
CA LYS A 275 4.99 5.28 -25.65
C LYS A 275 6.29 5.75 -26.26
N ASP A 276 7.40 5.61 -25.53
CA ASP A 276 8.72 6.02 -26.00
C ASP A 276 9.14 5.16 -27.19
N VAL A 277 8.95 3.85 -27.12
CA VAL A 277 9.25 2.93 -28.22
C VAL A 277 8.35 3.17 -29.41
N ALA A 278 7.05 3.40 -29.19
CA ALA A 278 6.13 3.73 -30.30
C ALA A 278 6.53 5.02 -31.01
N LEU A 279 6.96 6.04 -30.25
CA LEU A 279 7.47 7.30 -30.81
C LEU A 279 8.73 7.07 -31.67
N GLU A 280 9.69 6.29 -31.15
CA GLU A 280 10.91 5.93 -31.90
C GLU A 280 10.60 5.15 -33.19
N LEU A 281 9.57 4.31 -33.18
CA LEU A 281 9.10 3.57 -34.36
C LEU A 281 8.24 4.41 -35.31
N GLY A 282 7.95 5.67 -34.96
CA GLY A 282 7.06 6.54 -35.72
C GLY A 282 5.64 5.98 -35.83
N THR A 283 5.13 5.40 -34.75
CA THR A 283 3.80 4.80 -34.66
C THR A 283 3.08 5.22 -33.36
N ASN A 284 1.83 4.80 -33.22
CA ASN A 284 1.07 4.99 -31.99
C ASN A 284 1.26 3.77 -31.08
N HIS A 285 1.38 4.01 -29.76
CA HIS A 285 1.54 2.95 -28.77
C HIS A 285 0.41 1.89 -28.80
N ASN A 286 -0.82 2.27 -29.22
CA ASN A 286 -1.93 1.33 -29.42
C ASN A 286 -1.65 0.33 -30.56
N TYR A 287 -1.06 0.80 -31.66
CA TYR A 287 -0.68 -0.11 -32.76
C TYR A 287 0.46 -1.03 -32.35
N LEU A 288 1.44 -0.53 -31.61
CA LEU A 288 2.53 -1.34 -31.06
C LEU A 288 1.98 -2.38 -30.08
N SER A 289 1.12 -1.98 -29.14
CA SER A 289 0.49 -2.90 -28.19
C SER A 289 -0.31 -3.99 -28.89
N LYS A 290 -1.13 -3.63 -29.88
CA LYS A 290 -1.91 -4.59 -30.68
C LYS A 290 -1.01 -5.55 -31.46
N TYR A 291 0.05 -5.06 -32.04
CA TYR A 291 1.02 -5.89 -32.75
C TYR A 291 1.63 -6.92 -31.81
N LEU A 292 2.13 -6.50 -30.65
CA LEU A 292 2.74 -7.39 -29.65
C LEU A 292 1.75 -8.43 -29.12
N ASN A 293 0.52 -8.01 -28.77
CA ASN A 293 -0.49 -8.90 -28.22
C ASN A 293 -1.09 -9.85 -29.26
N ASN A 294 -1.38 -9.38 -30.48
CA ASN A 294 -2.10 -10.17 -31.49
C ASN A 294 -1.18 -10.99 -32.39
N ASN A 295 0.00 -10.48 -32.71
CA ASN A 295 0.94 -11.15 -33.61
C ASN A 295 1.99 -11.95 -32.85
N LEU A 296 2.52 -11.44 -31.74
CA LEU A 296 3.53 -12.10 -30.94
C LEU A 296 2.99 -12.77 -29.69
N ASN A 297 1.73 -12.52 -29.32
CA ASN A 297 1.05 -13.03 -28.13
C ASN A 297 1.83 -12.76 -26.83
N VAL A 298 2.47 -11.59 -26.72
CA VAL A 298 3.26 -11.17 -25.56
C VAL A 298 2.92 -9.73 -25.16
N SER A 299 3.03 -9.44 -23.85
CA SER A 299 2.95 -8.05 -23.38
C SER A 299 4.23 -7.27 -23.73
N PHE A 300 4.14 -5.93 -23.81
CA PHE A 300 5.30 -5.07 -24.05
C PHE A 300 6.46 -5.33 -23.09
N GLN A 301 6.18 -5.51 -21.80
CA GLN A 301 7.21 -5.76 -20.80
C GLN A 301 7.92 -7.10 -20.98
N VAL A 302 7.16 -8.16 -21.30
CA VAL A 302 7.74 -9.48 -21.58
C VAL A 302 8.61 -9.40 -22.84
N TRP A 303 8.11 -8.78 -23.91
CA TRP A 303 8.85 -8.61 -25.15
C TRP A 303 10.15 -7.83 -24.95
N LEU A 304 10.10 -6.66 -24.31
CA LEU A 304 11.24 -5.78 -24.09
C LEU A 304 12.31 -6.48 -23.22
N ASN A 305 11.90 -7.10 -22.10
CA ASN A 305 12.85 -7.74 -21.20
C ASN A 305 13.39 -9.06 -21.75
N THR A 306 12.66 -9.74 -22.61
CA THR A 306 13.19 -10.91 -23.34
C THR A 306 14.32 -10.48 -24.26
N LEU A 307 14.17 -9.40 -25.03
CA LEU A 307 15.25 -8.86 -25.89
C LEU A 307 16.51 -8.52 -25.06
N ARG A 308 16.32 -7.84 -23.93
CA ARG A 308 17.40 -7.46 -23.01
C ARG A 308 18.14 -8.67 -22.43
N VAL A 309 17.39 -9.71 -22.06
CA VAL A 309 17.99 -10.95 -21.54
C VAL A 309 18.75 -11.69 -22.64
N VAL A 310 18.23 -11.75 -23.86
CA VAL A 310 18.94 -12.36 -24.99
C VAL A 310 20.27 -11.65 -25.25
N GLU A 311 20.27 -10.33 -25.28
CA GLU A 311 21.49 -9.52 -25.42
C GLU A 311 22.46 -9.74 -24.26
N SER A 312 21.95 -9.81 -23.02
CA SER A 312 22.78 -10.03 -21.84
C SER A 312 23.53 -11.35 -21.85
N LYS A 313 23.00 -12.40 -22.50
CA LYS A 313 23.72 -13.67 -22.67
C LYS A 313 25.00 -13.50 -23.49
N GLN A 314 24.95 -12.67 -24.53
CA GLN A 314 26.13 -12.39 -25.35
C GLN A 314 27.18 -11.60 -24.58
N ILE A 315 26.76 -10.58 -23.81
CA ILE A 315 27.65 -9.79 -22.96
C ILE A 315 28.28 -10.65 -21.88
N LEU A 316 27.51 -11.56 -21.26
CA LEU A 316 28.03 -12.50 -20.24
C LEU A 316 29.10 -13.45 -20.78
N LEU A 317 29.07 -13.76 -22.08
CA LEU A 317 30.04 -14.60 -22.79
C LEU A 317 31.30 -13.84 -23.19
N SER A 318 31.13 -12.61 -23.68
CA SER A 318 32.19 -11.84 -24.33
C SER A 318 32.94 -10.91 -23.38
N GLU A 319 32.34 -10.52 -22.26
CA GLU A 319 32.88 -9.52 -21.36
C GLU A 319 33.00 -10.04 -19.92
N ASN A 320 34.15 -9.79 -19.29
CA ASN A 320 34.37 -10.14 -17.88
C ASN A 320 34.02 -8.96 -16.95
N ILE A 321 32.75 -8.53 -17.00
CA ILE A 321 32.20 -7.46 -16.16
C ILE A 321 31.25 -8.04 -15.10
N SER A 322 30.90 -7.24 -14.09
CA SER A 322 29.98 -7.67 -13.03
C SER A 322 28.57 -7.94 -13.58
N ILE A 323 27.79 -8.77 -12.89
CA ILE A 323 26.37 -9.04 -13.25
C ILE A 323 25.55 -7.75 -13.23
N GLU A 324 25.87 -6.82 -12.32
CA GLU A 324 25.23 -5.51 -12.20
C GLU A 324 25.50 -4.64 -13.43
N GLU A 325 26.75 -4.58 -13.87
CA GLU A 325 27.15 -3.84 -15.08
C GLU A 325 26.48 -4.40 -16.33
N VAL A 326 26.33 -5.73 -16.44
CA VAL A 326 25.54 -6.34 -17.52
C VAL A 326 24.11 -5.86 -17.50
N GLY A 327 23.47 -5.82 -16.31
CA GLY A 327 22.11 -5.31 -16.14
C GLY A 327 21.97 -3.84 -16.60
N ILE A 328 22.91 -2.99 -16.24
CA ILE A 328 22.96 -1.58 -16.66
C ILE A 328 23.10 -1.48 -18.19
N LYS A 329 24.02 -2.23 -18.80
CA LYS A 329 24.25 -2.21 -20.26
C LYS A 329 23.01 -2.60 -21.07
N VAL A 330 22.22 -3.55 -20.58
CA VAL A 330 20.99 -3.98 -21.26
C VAL A 330 19.74 -3.18 -20.88
N GLY A 331 19.89 -2.11 -20.09
CA GLY A 331 18.78 -1.22 -19.71
C GLY A 331 17.94 -1.71 -18.53
N ILE A 332 18.44 -2.65 -17.71
CA ILE A 332 17.83 -3.09 -16.43
C ILE A 332 18.80 -2.77 -15.29
N PRO A 333 18.90 -1.49 -14.84
CA PRO A 333 19.95 -1.07 -13.90
C PRO A 333 19.78 -1.67 -12.49
N GLN A 334 18.59 -2.15 -12.11
CA GLN A 334 18.40 -2.79 -10.82
C GLN A 334 18.81 -4.27 -10.89
N SER A 335 19.89 -4.63 -10.20
CA SER A 335 20.47 -5.97 -10.17
C SER A 335 19.45 -7.08 -9.84
N TYR A 336 18.54 -6.81 -8.88
CA TYR A 336 17.46 -7.75 -8.54
C TYR A 336 16.51 -8.00 -9.71
N ASN A 337 16.05 -6.94 -10.39
CA ASN A 337 15.14 -7.04 -11.53
C ASN A 337 15.82 -7.75 -12.71
N PHE A 338 17.09 -7.47 -12.94
CA PHE A 338 17.86 -8.14 -13.98
C PHE A 338 17.97 -9.65 -13.72
N SER A 339 18.42 -10.05 -12.53
CA SER A 339 18.55 -11.46 -12.15
C SER A 339 17.24 -12.21 -12.23
N ARG A 340 16.14 -11.56 -11.87
CA ARG A 340 14.79 -12.12 -11.94
C ARG A 340 14.34 -12.34 -13.39
N TRP A 341 14.44 -11.33 -14.26
CA TRP A 341 14.09 -11.45 -15.66
C TRP A 341 14.95 -12.49 -16.37
N PHE A 342 16.22 -12.50 -16.07
CA PHE A 342 17.13 -13.49 -16.62
C PHE A 342 16.68 -14.91 -16.26
N ARG A 343 16.32 -15.15 -15.00
CA ARG A 343 15.81 -16.44 -14.54
C ARG A 343 14.48 -16.83 -15.21
N ILE A 344 13.58 -15.88 -15.43
CA ILE A 344 12.30 -16.15 -16.10
C ILE A 344 12.52 -16.60 -17.53
N VAL A 345 13.41 -15.95 -18.26
CA VAL A 345 13.66 -16.22 -19.69
C VAL A 345 14.55 -17.44 -19.88
N THR A 346 15.49 -17.69 -18.97
CA THR A 346 16.52 -18.74 -19.15
C THR A 346 16.34 -19.96 -18.26
N GLY A 347 15.53 -19.86 -17.19
CA GLY A 347 15.38 -20.90 -16.17
C GLY A 347 16.40 -20.82 -15.03
N GLU A 348 17.50 -20.08 -15.17
CA GLU A 348 18.57 -19.98 -14.18
C GLU A 348 19.04 -18.55 -13.94
N THR A 349 19.81 -18.34 -12.86
CA THR A 349 20.34 -17.00 -12.54
C THR A 349 21.51 -16.62 -13.46
N PRO A 350 21.78 -15.31 -13.70
CA PRO A 350 22.93 -14.87 -14.53
C PRO A 350 24.26 -15.43 -14.03
N PHE A 351 24.42 -15.54 -12.71
CA PHE A 351 25.62 -16.09 -12.10
C PHE A 351 25.83 -17.57 -12.42
N LYS A 352 24.79 -18.39 -12.26
CA LYS A 352 24.85 -19.82 -12.62
C LYS A 352 25.09 -20.00 -14.11
N TYR A 353 24.42 -19.21 -14.94
CA TYR A 353 24.62 -19.22 -16.39
C TYR A 353 26.09 -18.97 -16.77
N ARG A 354 26.72 -17.94 -16.16
CA ARG A 354 28.14 -17.66 -16.37
C ARG A 354 29.05 -18.82 -15.91
N GLN A 355 28.77 -19.44 -14.75
CA GLN A 355 29.56 -20.61 -14.28
C GLN A 355 29.46 -21.78 -15.24
N HIS A 356 28.28 -22.08 -15.75
CA HIS A 356 28.11 -23.18 -16.73
C HIS A 356 28.86 -22.91 -18.03
N LEU A 357 29.01 -21.66 -18.43
CA LEU A 357 29.78 -21.28 -19.61
C LEU A 357 31.28 -21.47 -19.39
N THR A 358 31.82 -21.01 -18.25
CA THR A 358 33.25 -21.19 -17.92
C THR A 358 33.63 -22.64 -17.75
N SER A 359 32.73 -23.49 -17.23
CA SER A 359 32.98 -24.93 -17.10
C SER A 359 32.91 -25.73 -18.43
N ARG A 360 32.37 -25.14 -19.52
CA ARG A 360 32.33 -25.75 -20.87
C ARG A 360 33.52 -25.36 -21.75
N VAL A 361 34.26 -24.31 -21.36
CA VAL A 361 35.40 -23.79 -22.12
C VAL A 361 36.73 -24.26 -21.52
N SER A 362 36.73 -24.76 -20.29
CA SER A 362 37.84 -25.46 -19.62
C SER A 362 37.75 -26.95 -19.88
#